data_20e6a7ff2572a80459abe034c0ea96e6
#
_entry.id   20e6a7ff2572a80459abe034c0ea96e6
#
_cell.length_a   1.000
_cell.length_b   1.000
_cell.length_c   1.000
_cell.angle_alpha   90.00
_cell.angle_beta   90.00
_cell.angle_gamma   90.00
#
_symmetry.space_group_name_H-M   'P 1'
#
loop_
_entity.id
_entity.type
_entity.pdbx_description
1 polymer ?
#
loop_
_entity_poly.entity_id
_entity_poly.type
_entity_poly.pdbx_seq_one_letter_code
_entity_poly.pdbx_strand_id
1 'polypeptide(L)'
;VEFTNGTSIEEGASSANKEQVWALQLEWLIRRHFQNQERLKPKGIKNLSLIFIDKVANYMSPDNPVIKKIFEQQYKTVYAEFHNGQTPSEEQVTAVQGYYFAKTTNGEYTDNEKSNQSNKEIYDEILHNKQKLLSFSSTIEFVFSHSALGVGWDNPNVFGIATLNESYSENKKRQEIGRGLRICVNQQGERVYDAEGTPDDEVINQLTVVPNETYETFARSYQNENEKAFGKSGAGTKLKHTHKGKHQNRVTFRLNKNEGILSVFRRFWDTIAKKTTYRVSFDEDAIIRRSIEELNNISIAEYKAEVSSYRVGDIEDLSQREYIGSEDRDLKGHYSPQDLVEDLSEKTGLCYNSVMRIVRDIETQKEYLKNPPVFLETAAFKIKQVQLDELVRCVKYNPTDEVYPFNFADFTKDACDNYVSTPNHGVWDKTLYDSGLERDFAVDADKNENQKVVCFLKFPSWYKIPTPIGNYEPDFGVVLKRVSLRNNQDQQEYYFVVEIKGTNDINDKKALTPHEIARMEFAKKHFNSLGIEAVYKAPISEFSTFMAQAE
;
A
#
# COMPACT_ATOMS: atom_id res chain seq x y z
N VAL A 1 -4.70 -23.03 -5.70
CA VAL A 1 -3.36 -22.65 -6.19
C VAL A 1 -2.76 -23.88 -6.87
N GLU A 2 -2.40 -23.75 -8.14
CA GLU A 2 -1.78 -24.81 -8.90
C GLU A 2 -0.27 -24.53 -9.00
N PHE A 3 0.54 -25.49 -8.55
CA PHE A 3 2.00 -25.38 -8.58
C PHE A 3 2.57 -25.95 -9.88
N THR A 4 3.71 -25.43 -10.33
CA THR A 4 4.36 -25.86 -11.59
C THR A 4 4.83 -27.31 -11.59
N ASN A 5 4.82 -27.98 -10.42
CA ASN A 5 5.10 -29.41 -10.27
C ASN A 5 3.85 -30.30 -10.41
N GLY A 6 2.70 -29.74 -10.78
CA GLY A 6 1.44 -30.45 -10.93
C GLY A 6 0.64 -30.66 -9.63
N THR A 7 1.08 -30.08 -8.51
CA THR A 7 0.33 -30.12 -7.25
C THR A 7 -0.67 -28.97 -7.23
N SER A 8 -1.93 -29.23 -6.89
CA SER A 8 -2.94 -28.19 -6.65
C SER A 8 -3.37 -28.21 -5.19
N ILE A 9 -3.58 -27.02 -4.62
CA ILE A 9 -4.15 -26.85 -3.29
C ILE A 9 -5.41 -25.99 -3.43
N GLU A 10 -6.56 -26.51 -2.98
CA GLU A 10 -7.79 -25.76 -2.92
C GLU A 10 -7.82 -24.84 -1.69
N GLU A 11 -8.52 -23.72 -1.78
CA GLU A 11 -8.67 -22.77 -0.70
C GLU A 11 -9.32 -23.46 0.53
N GLY A 12 -8.60 -23.44 1.67
CA GLY A 12 -9.03 -24.08 2.91
C GLY A 12 -8.62 -25.56 3.08
N ALA A 13 -7.92 -26.17 2.11
CA ALA A 13 -7.36 -27.49 2.25
C ALA A 13 -6.00 -27.45 2.94
N SER A 14 -5.81 -28.18 4.03
CA SER A 14 -4.49 -28.39 4.60
C SER A 14 -3.70 -29.34 3.69
N SER A 15 -2.60 -28.86 3.11
CA SER A 15 -1.72 -29.71 2.32
C SER A 15 -1.12 -30.80 3.20
N ALA A 16 -1.20 -32.05 2.75
CA ALA A 16 -0.52 -33.17 3.37
C ALA A 16 1.02 -33.05 3.33
N ASN A 17 1.54 -32.00 2.71
CA ASN A 17 2.97 -31.79 2.47
C ASN A 17 3.43 -30.34 2.73
N LYS A 18 3.23 -29.89 3.97
CA LYS A 18 3.66 -28.55 4.45
C LYS A 18 5.15 -28.27 4.17
N GLU A 19 5.99 -29.29 4.25
CA GLU A 19 7.44 -29.21 4.00
C GLU A 19 7.76 -28.88 2.53
N GLN A 20 6.98 -29.39 1.58
CA GLN A 20 7.18 -29.07 0.16
C GLN A 20 6.78 -27.61 -0.14
N VAL A 21 5.73 -27.12 0.52
CA VAL A 21 5.34 -25.71 0.40
C VAL A 21 6.43 -24.81 0.97
N TRP A 22 6.96 -25.12 2.14
CA TRP A 22 8.09 -24.40 2.72
C TRP A 22 9.34 -24.43 1.82
N ALA A 23 9.63 -25.57 1.20
CA ALA A 23 10.75 -25.70 0.27
C ALA A 23 10.61 -24.74 -0.93
N LEU A 24 9.43 -24.67 -1.53
CA LEU A 24 9.14 -23.77 -2.63
C LEU A 24 9.21 -22.29 -2.20
N GLN A 25 8.65 -21.95 -1.05
CA GLN A 25 8.69 -20.59 -0.51
C GLN A 25 10.13 -20.13 -0.25
N LEU A 26 10.95 -21.00 0.36
CA LEU A 26 12.34 -20.71 0.65
C LEU A 26 13.19 -20.66 -0.62
N GLU A 27 12.99 -21.56 -1.58
CA GLU A 27 13.65 -21.49 -2.90
C GLU A 27 13.39 -20.14 -3.57
N TRP A 28 12.13 -19.71 -3.61
CA TRP A 28 11.75 -18.43 -4.21
C TRP A 28 12.38 -17.24 -3.49
N LEU A 29 12.34 -17.22 -2.17
CA LEU A 29 12.96 -16.14 -1.38
C LEU A 29 14.47 -16.07 -1.64
N ILE A 30 15.17 -17.21 -1.60
CA ILE A 30 16.62 -17.29 -1.81
C ILE A 30 16.98 -16.85 -3.23
N ARG A 31 16.25 -17.32 -4.23
CA ARG A 31 16.43 -16.90 -5.63
C ARG A 31 16.27 -15.40 -5.80
N ARG A 32 15.25 -14.83 -5.21
CA ARG A 32 15.01 -13.39 -5.25
C ARG A 32 16.06 -12.61 -4.46
N HIS A 33 16.54 -13.18 -3.37
CA HIS A 33 17.63 -12.60 -2.60
C HIS A 33 18.90 -12.46 -3.46
N PHE A 34 19.34 -13.49 -4.16
CA PHE A 34 20.51 -13.41 -5.04
C PHE A 34 20.32 -12.43 -6.20
N GLN A 35 19.17 -12.44 -6.85
CA GLN A 35 18.84 -11.44 -7.90
C GLN A 35 18.95 -10.01 -7.37
N ASN A 36 18.41 -9.75 -6.18
CA ASN A 36 18.53 -8.45 -5.53
C ASN A 36 19.98 -8.15 -5.15
N GLN A 37 20.73 -9.11 -4.65
CA GLN A 37 22.13 -8.93 -4.26
C GLN A 37 23.00 -8.51 -5.45
N GLU A 38 22.86 -9.16 -6.61
CA GLU A 38 23.55 -8.77 -7.85
C GLU A 38 23.28 -7.31 -8.24
N ARG A 39 22.05 -6.86 -8.06
CA ARG A 39 21.58 -5.52 -8.41
C ARG A 39 21.98 -4.45 -7.38
N LEU A 40 21.94 -4.78 -6.08
CA LEU A 40 22.09 -3.85 -4.97
C LEU A 40 23.53 -3.70 -4.50
N LYS A 41 24.32 -4.78 -4.55
CA LYS A 41 25.72 -4.79 -4.11
C LYS A 41 26.60 -3.78 -4.84
N PRO A 42 26.52 -3.59 -6.18
CA PRO A 42 27.25 -2.56 -6.88
C PRO A 42 26.91 -1.12 -6.44
N LYS A 43 25.70 -0.93 -5.88
CA LYS A 43 25.23 0.36 -5.34
C LYS A 43 25.61 0.55 -3.87
N GLY A 44 26.41 -0.34 -3.30
CA GLY A 44 26.80 -0.30 -1.89
C GLY A 44 25.66 -0.63 -0.92
N ILE A 45 24.63 -1.36 -1.36
CA ILE A 45 23.47 -1.69 -0.54
C ILE A 45 23.50 -3.19 -0.24
N LYS A 46 23.54 -3.54 1.06
CA LYS A 46 23.42 -4.93 1.52
C LYS A 46 21.96 -5.35 1.51
N ASN A 47 21.70 -6.54 0.99
CA ASN A 47 20.39 -7.17 0.99
C ASN A 47 20.20 -8.05 2.23
N LEU A 48 19.03 -7.93 2.90
CA LEU A 48 18.61 -8.82 3.98
C LEU A 48 17.24 -9.42 3.65
N SER A 49 17.02 -10.66 4.08
CA SER A 49 15.74 -11.35 3.99
C SER A 49 15.27 -11.85 5.35
N LEU A 50 13.97 -11.66 5.67
CA LEU A 50 13.35 -12.14 6.90
C LEU A 50 12.53 -13.40 6.62
N ILE A 51 12.56 -14.36 7.54
CA ILE A 51 11.80 -15.59 7.47
C ILE A 51 11.06 -15.78 8.79
N PHE A 52 9.73 -15.66 8.74
CA PHE A 52 8.87 -15.91 9.90
C PHE A 52 8.46 -17.36 9.93
N ILE A 53 8.84 -18.09 10.99
CA ILE A 53 8.61 -19.53 11.15
C ILE A 53 7.45 -19.79 12.11
N ASP A 54 6.84 -20.97 12.02
CA ASP A 54 5.68 -21.36 12.82
C ASP A 54 6.06 -21.82 14.24
N LYS A 55 7.18 -22.55 14.40
CA LYS A 55 7.68 -23.04 15.69
C LYS A 55 9.21 -22.97 15.73
N VAL A 56 9.74 -22.54 16.87
CA VAL A 56 11.18 -22.50 17.11
C VAL A 56 11.82 -23.88 16.97
N ALA A 57 11.12 -24.94 17.38
CA ALA A 57 11.59 -26.32 17.24
C ALA A 57 11.88 -26.72 15.79
N ASN A 58 11.16 -26.19 14.82
CA ASN A 58 11.38 -26.47 13.40
C ASN A 58 12.70 -25.91 12.86
N TYR A 59 13.35 -25.03 13.61
CA TYR A 59 14.66 -24.47 13.27
C TYR A 59 15.78 -24.87 14.25
N MET A 60 15.47 -24.98 15.56
CA MET A 60 16.48 -25.18 16.62
C MET A 60 16.50 -26.58 17.20
N SER A 61 15.60 -27.50 16.81
CA SER A 61 15.60 -28.88 17.34
C SER A 61 16.91 -29.58 17.04
N PRO A 62 17.55 -30.23 18.04
CA PRO A 62 18.76 -31.00 17.83
C PRO A 62 18.53 -32.22 16.92
N ASP A 63 17.35 -32.83 16.98
CA ASP A 63 17.06 -34.10 16.28
C ASP A 63 16.53 -33.83 14.87
N ASN A 64 15.57 -32.89 14.72
CA ASN A 64 14.94 -32.66 13.43
C ASN A 64 14.57 -31.17 13.20
N PRO A 65 15.54 -30.29 12.88
CA PRO A 65 15.27 -28.90 12.52
C PRO A 65 14.79 -28.79 11.07
N VAL A 66 13.51 -29.10 10.81
CA VAL A 66 12.93 -29.28 9.46
C VAL A 66 13.13 -28.05 8.58
N ILE A 67 12.75 -26.86 9.05
CA ILE A 67 12.86 -25.60 8.28
C ILE A 67 14.34 -25.29 7.98
N LYS A 68 15.23 -25.49 8.96
CA LYS A 68 16.67 -25.25 8.77
C LYS A 68 17.25 -26.16 7.69
N LYS A 69 16.93 -27.46 7.73
CA LYS A 69 17.37 -28.43 6.71
C LYS A 69 16.85 -28.07 5.31
N ILE A 70 15.58 -27.69 5.20
CA ILE A 70 14.98 -27.27 3.94
C ILE A 70 15.70 -26.01 3.42
N PHE A 71 15.91 -25.01 4.27
CA PHE A 71 16.62 -23.79 3.88
C PHE A 71 18.04 -24.10 3.38
N GLU A 72 18.81 -24.87 4.11
CA GLU A 72 20.19 -25.22 3.75
C GLU A 72 20.25 -25.96 2.42
N GLN A 73 19.30 -26.85 2.17
CA GLN A 73 19.20 -27.57 0.89
C GLN A 73 18.86 -26.62 -0.26
N GLN A 74 17.84 -25.77 -0.10
CA GLN A 74 17.44 -24.83 -1.12
C GLN A 74 18.51 -23.76 -1.36
N TYR A 75 19.19 -23.31 -0.31
CA TYR A 75 20.29 -22.36 -0.43
C TYR A 75 21.42 -22.93 -1.29
N LYS A 76 21.87 -24.17 -1.04
CA LYS A 76 22.91 -24.84 -1.84
C LYS A 76 22.49 -24.98 -3.30
N THR A 77 21.25 -25.36 -3.56
CA THR A 77 20.72 -25.52 -4.92
C THR A 77 20.71 -24.19 -5.67
N VAL A 78 20.13 -23.16 -5.09
CA VAL A 78 20.04 -21.85 -5.73
C VAL A 78 21.40 -21.17 -5.83
N TYR A 79 22.26 -21.32 -4.81
CA TYR A 79 23.64 -20.82 -4.86
C TYR A 79 24.42 -21.35 -6.06
N ALA A 80 24.33 -22.66 -6.33
CA ALA A 80 25.00 -23.27 -7.47
C ALA A 80 24.53 -22.67 -8.82
N GLU A 81 23.25 -22.34 -8.95
CA GLU A 81 22.74 -21.69 -10.16
C GLU A 81 23.33 -20.30 -10.40
N PHE A 82 23.53 -19.50 -9.35
CA PHE A 82 24.10 -18.15 -9.45
C PHE A 82 25.63 -18.12 -9.46
N HIS A 83 26.30 -19.23 -9.10
CA HIS A 83 27.76 -19.32 -8.98
C HIS A 83 28.38 -20.39 -9.90
N ASN A 84 27.88 -20.52 -11.13
CA ASN A 84 28.41 -21.40 -12.17
C ASN A 84 28.58 -22.87 -11.72
N GLY A 85 27.64 -23.38 -10.94
CA GLY A 85 27.65 -24.76 -10.44
C GLY A 85 28.50 -25.01 -9.19
N GLN A 86 29.08 -23.97 -8.60
CA GLN A 86 29.86 -24.13 -7.34
C GLN A 86 28.89 -24.34 -6.16
N THR A 87 29.25 -25.26 -5.29
CA THR A 87 28.51 -25.57 -4.06
C THR A 87 29.14 -24.82 -2.88
N PRO A 88 28.35 -24.10 -2.05
CA PRO A 88 28.89 -23.44 -0.87
C PRO A 88 29.31 -24.43 0.20
N SER A 89 30.32 -24.09 1.02
CA SER A 89 30.70 -24.92 2.17
C SER A 89 29.63 -24.84 3.27
N GLU A 90 29.61 -25.85 4.16
CA GLU A 90 28.68 -25.86 5.31
C GLU A 90 28.87 -24.63 6.22
N GLU A 91 30.11 -24.16 6.35
CA GLU A 91 30.43 -22.95 7.10
C GLU A 91 29.81 -21.71 6.45
N GLN A 92 29.87 -21.59 5.12
CA GLN A 92 29.23 -20.50 4.38
C GLN A 92 27.70 -20.55 4.53
N VAL A 93 27.09 -21.74 4.40
CA VAL A 93 25.64 -21.92 4.57
C VAL A 93 25.19 -21.55 5.98
N THR A 94 25.98 -21.85 6.98
CA THR A 94 25.70 -21.51 8.38
C THR A 94 25.89 -20.01 8.64
N ALA A 95 26.94 -19.41 8.10
CA ALA A 95 27.32 -18.02 8.33
C ALA A 95 26.29 -16.99 7.79
N VAL A 96 25.54 -17.34 6.75
CA VAL A 96 24.50 -16.45 6.18
C VAL A 96 23.21 -16.44 7.00
N GLN A 97 23.07 -17.34 7.97
CA GLN A 97 21.88 -17.49 8.79
C GLN A 97 22.01 -16.76 10.11
N GLY A 98 21.12 -15.81 10.38
CA GLY A 98 20.89 -15.24 11.69
C GLY A 98 19.52 -15.66 12.22
N TYR A 99 19.35 -15.68 13.55
CA TYR A 99 18.05 -16.01 14.12
C TYR A 99 17.77 -15.19 15.39
N TYR A 100 16.48 -14.93 15.57
CA TYR A 100 15.97 -14.25 16.74
C TYR A 100 14.81 -15.04 17.35
N PHE A 101 15.08 -15.80 18.40
CA PHE A 101 14.10 -16.60 19.12
C PHE A 101 14.17 -16.34 20.63
N ALA A 102 13.00 -16.38 21.29
CA ALA A 102 12.91 -16.25 22.72
C ALA A 102 13.54 -17.48 23.44
N LYS A 103 14.15 -17.25 24.60
CA LYS A 103 14.65 -18.31 25.50
C LYS A 103 13.95 -18.24 26.85
N THR A 104 13.73 -19.42 27.44
CA THR A 104 13.26 -19.53 28.84
C THR A 104 14.34 -19.11 29.82
N THR A 105 13.97 -18.91 31.09
CA THR A 105 14.91 -18.63 32.19
C THR A 105 15.99 -19.73 32.36
N ASN A 106 15.72 -20.96 31.91
CA ASN A 106 16.64 -22.07 31.94
C ASN A 106 17.55 -22.14 30.69
N GLY A 107 17.43 -21.16 29.76
CA GLY A 107 18.25 -21.09 28.55
C GLY A 107 17.75 -21.90 27.37
N GLU A 108 16.61 -22.58 27.46
CA GLU A 108 15.99 -23.32 26.36
C GLU A 108 15.20 -22.39 25.45
N TYR A 109 15.22 -22.65 24.15
CA TYR A 109 14.43 -21.90 23.17
C TYR A 109 12.93 -22.21 23.33
N THR A 110 12.09 -21.18 23.21
CA THR A 110 10.66 -21.29 23.42
C THR A 110 9.87 -20.46 22.41
N ASP A 111 8.67 -20.91 22.12
CA ASP A 111 7.68 -20.15 21.33
C ASP A 111 7.00 -19.03 22.15
N ASN A 112 7.31 -18.90 23.44
CA ASN A 112 6.70 -17.91 24.32
C ASN A 112 7.41 -16.55 24.21
N GLU A 113 6.70 -15.53 23.73
CA GLU A 113 7.23 -14.18 23.45
C GLU A 113 7.77 -13.42 24.66
N LYS A 114 7.45 -13.87 25.89
CA LYS A 114 7.78 -13.14 27.14
C LYS A 114 9.16 -13.47 27.73
N SER A 115 9.91 -14.41 27.17
CA SER A 115 11.21 -14.79 27.72
C SER A 115 12.36 -14.42 26.76
N ASN A 116 13.15 -13.42 27.19
CA ASN A 116 14.24 -12.84 26.38
C ASN A 116 15.61 -13.20 26.95
N GLN A 117 16.24 -14.27 26.44
CA GLN A 117 17.71 -14.40 26.48
C GLN A 117 18.16 -15.33 25.34
N SER A 118 18.79 -14.76 24.31
CA SER A 118 19.28 -15.47 23.14
C SER A 118 20.82 -15.53 23.13
N ASN A 119 21.40 -16.25 22.15
CA ASN A 119 22.85 -16.26 21.89
C ASN A 119 23.35 -14.82 21.74
N LYS A 120 24.17 -14.36 22.68
CA LYS A 120 24.45 -12.94 22.90
C LYS A 120 25.06 -12.24 21.68
N GLU A 121 25.93 -12.92 20.93
CA GLU A 121 26.65 -12.32 19.80
C GLU A 121 25.75 -12.10 18.56
N ILE A 122 24.98 -13.10 18.15
CA ILE A 122 24.06 -13.00 17.01
C ILE A 122 22.89 -12.06 17.36
N TYR A 123 22.41 -12.15 18.60
CA TYR A 123 21.37 -11.29 19.14
C TYR A 123 21.80 -9.82 19.16
N ASP A 124 23.01 -9.54 19.65
CA ASP A 124 23.57 -8.19 19.70
C ASP A 124 23.79 -7.61 18.29
N GLU A 125 24.18 -8.43 17.32
CA GLU A 125 24.35 -7.98 15.95
C GLU A 125 22.99 -7.66 15.28
N ILE A 126 21.99 -8.50 15.49
CA ILE A 126 20.66 -8.29 14.88
C ILE A 126 19.93 -7.10 15.54
N LEU A 127 19.96 -6.97 16.87
CA LEU A 127 19.17 -5.97 17.59
C LEU A 127 19.90 -4.67 17.88
N HIS A 128 21.14 -4.75 18.32
CA HIS A 128 21.86 -3.60 18.85
C HIS A 128 22.89 -3.01 17.90
N ASN A 129 23.44 -3.83 16.99
CA ASN A 129 24.47 -3.38 16.06
C ASN A 129 23.97 -3.35 14.60
N LYS A 130 22.95 -2.51 14.35
CA LYS A 130 22.36 -2.35 13.01
C LYS A 130 23.40 -1.99 11.94
N GLN A 131 24.40 -1.16 12.28
CA GLN A 131 25.45 -0.76 11.33
C GLN A 131 26.30 -1.95 10.92
N LYS A 132 26.65 -2.84 11.85
CA LYS A 132 27.39 -4.06 11.56
C LYS A 132 26.59 -5.00 10.66
N LEU A 133 25.31 -5.22 10.99
CA LEU A 133 24.42 -6.07 10.19
C LEU A 133 24.25 -5.55 8.76
N LEU A 134 24.25 -4.23 8.56
CA LEU A 134 24.15 -3.58 7.25
C LEU A 134 25.48 -3.51 6.50
N SER A 135 26.60 -3.74 7.18
CA SER A 135 27.92 -3.77 6.55
C SER A 135 28.13 -5.06 5.76
N PHE A 136 28.87 -4.97 4.66
CA PHE A 136 29.33 -6.15 3.92
C PHE A 136 30.34 -7.01 4.72
N SER A 137 30.83 -6.54 5.85
CA SER A 137 31.66 -7.34 6.77
C SER A 137 30.86 -8.36 7.57
N SER A 138 29.57 -8.19 7.72
CA SER A 138 28.66 -9.19 8.30
C SER A 138 28.28 -10.22 7.25
N THR A 139 28.34 -11.48 7.60
CA THR A 139 27.94 -12.60 6.74
C THR A 139 26.45 -12.89 6.76
N ILE A 140 25.73 -12.38 7.78
CA ILE A 140 24.28 -12.63 7.94
C ILE A 140 23.52 -11.96 6.79
N GLU A 141 22.72 -12.74 6.09
CA GLU A 141 21.86 -12.33 4.96
C GLU A 141 20.40 -12.74 5.16
N PHE A 142 20.15 -13.82 5.88
CA PHE A 142 18.81 -14.35 6.18
C PHE A 142 18.59 -14.39 7.68
N VAL A 143 17.50 -13.76 8.14
CA VAL A 143 17.15 -13.68 9.56
C VAL A 143 15.86 -14.44 9.83
N PHE A 144 15.93 -15.46 10.67
CA PHE A 144 14.79 -16.27 11.09
C PHE A 144 14.18 -15.75 12.38
N SER A 145 12.85 -15.66 12.43
CA SER A 145 12.11 -15.25 13.62
C SER A 145 10.80 -16.04 13.77
N HIS A 146 10.44 -16.38 15.00
CA HIS A 146 9.18 -17.07 15.30
C HIS A 146 8.02 -16.11 15.49
N SER A 147 8.27 -15.00 16.15
CA SER A 147 7.30 -13.93 16.36
C SER A 147 7.82 -12.63 15.76
N ALA A 148 6.98 -11.62 15.72
CA ALA A 148 7.47 -10.30 15.32
C ALA A 148 8.70 -9.97 16.15
N LEU A 149 9.88 -9.85 15.50
CA LEU A 149 11.09 -9.29 16.10
C LEU A 149 10.64 -8.12 16.96
N GLY A 150 11.01 -8.08 18.26
CA GLY A 150 10.41 -7.22 19.27
C GLY A 150 10.09 -5.80 18.81
N VAL A 151 9.13 -5.17 19.44
CA VAL A 151 8.75 -3.78 19.15
C VAL A 151 10.01 -2.91 19.09
N GLY A 152 10.24 -2.26 17.92
CA GLY A 152 11.41 -1.38 17.72
C GLY A 152 12.53 -1.93 16.84
N TRP A 153 12.53 -3.17 16.41
CA TRP A 153 13.48 -3.62 15.39
C TRP A 153 13.11 -3.03 14.02
N ASP A 154 13.98 -2.19 13.50
CA ASP A 154 13.80 -1.45 12.26
C ASP A 154 15.08 -1.46 11.42
N ASN A 155 15.22 -2.42 10.53
CA ASN A 155 16.34 -2.46 9.61
C ASN A 155 15.88 -2.00 8.21
N PRO A 156 16.52 -0.98 7.62
CA PRO A 156 16.07 -0.41 6.35
C PRO A 156 16.33 -1.29 5.13
N ASN A 157 17.23 -2.26 5.21
CA ASN A 157 17.67 -3.04 4.05
C ASN A 157 17.01 -4.43 3.97
N VAL A 158 15.78 -4.55 4.41
CA VAL A 158 14.99 -5.77 4.25
C VAL A 158 14.25 -5.72 2.91
N PHE A 159 14.67 -6.55 1.96
CA PHE A 159 14.09 -6.62 0.61
C PHE A 159 13.30 -7.89 0.35
N GLY A 160 13.37 -8.87 1.25
CA GLY A 160 12.63 -10.12 1.14
C GLY A 160 11.99 -10.53 2.46
N ILE A 161 10.75 -11.01 2.42
CA ILE A 161 10.05 -11.57 3.58
C ILE A 161 9.37 -12.87 3.14
N ALA A 162 9.63 -13.97 3.85
CA ALA A 162 8.85 -15.20 3.74
C ALA A 162 8.07 -15.45 5.03
N THR A 163 6.80 -15.80 4.91
CA THR A 163 5.94 -16.15 6.04
C THR A 163 5.59 -17.63 5.97
N LEU A 164 6.33 -18.46 6.76
CA LEU A 164 6.10 -19.89 6.88
C LEU A 164 5.12 -20.21 8.01
N ASN A 165 4.76 -19.21 8.81
CA ASN A 165 3.79 -19.29 9.90
C ASN A 165 2.38 -18.98 9.41
N GLU A 166 1.40 -19.64 10.00
CA GLU A 166 0.00 -19.27 9.82
C GLU A 166 -0.36 -18.18 10.84
N SER A 167 -0.85 -17.04 10.37
CA SER A 167 -1.31 -15.96 11.23
C SER A 167 -2.67 -15.45 10.77
N TYR A 168 -3.63 -15.46 11.67
CA TYR A 168 -4.97 -14.91 11.43
C TYR A 168 -5.10 -13.45 11.88
N SER A 169 -4.11 -12.91 12.59
CA SER A 169 -4.10 -11.53 13.06
C SER A 169 -3.61 -10.57 11.98
N GLU A 170 -4.49 -9.70 11.49
CA GLU A 170 -4.12 -8.65 10.52
C GLU A 170 -3.05 -7.69 11.07
N ASN A 171 -3.14 -7.33 12.35
CA ASN A 171 -2.15 -6.46 12.98
C ASN A 171 -0.76 -7.10 12.99
N LYS A 172 -0.67 -8.41 13.27
CA LYS A 172 0.60 -9.14 13.22
C LYS A 172 1.17 -9.15 11.79
N LYS A 173 0.33 -9.45 10.80
CA LYS A 173 0.71 -9.42 9.38
C LYS A 173 1.20 -8.03 8.94
N ARG A 174 0.51 -6.96 9.36
CA ARG A 174 0.93 -5.57 9.07
C ARG A 174 2.30 -5.25 9.68
N GLN A 175 2.55 -5.69 10.92
CA GLN A 175 3.84 -5.50 11.58
C GLN A 175 4.97 -6.27 10.88
N GLU A 176 4.74 -7.49 10.45
CA GLU A 176 5.72 -8.33 9.76
C GLU A 176 6.09 -7.74 8.38
N ILE A 177 5.11 -7.39 7.56
CA ILE A 177 5.35 -6.77 6.24
C ILE A 177 5.93 -5.36 6.38
N GLY A 178 5.44 -4.57 7.33
CA GLY A 178 5.92 -3.21 7.59
C GLY A 178 7.43 -3.09 7.87
N ARG A 179 8.08 -4.19 8.25
CA ARG A 179 9.54 -4.22 8.45
C ARG A 179 10.35 -4.09 7.15
N GLY A 180 9.79 -4.51 6.03
CA GLY A 180 10.42 -4.36 4.72
C GLY A 180 10.01 -3.10 3.96
N LEU A 181 9.15 -2.25 4.52
CA LEU A 181 8.66 -1.04 3.87
C LEU A 181 9.47 0.21 4.27
N ARG A 182 10.80 0.10 4.31
CA ARG A 182 11.69 1.22 4.65
C ARG A 182 12.62 1.54 3.49
N ILE A 183 12.97 2.81 3.39
CA ILE A 183 13.96 3.27 2.41
C ILE A 183 15.33 2.75 2.83
N CYS A 184 16.00 2.06 1.92
CA CYS A 184 17.29 1.43 2.16
C CYS A 184 18.41 2.45 2.37
N VAL A 185 19.51 1.98 2.96
CA VAL A 185 20.74 2.76 3.15
C VAL A 185 21.92 2.06 2.49
N ASN A 186 22.88 2.86 2.00
CA ASN A 186 24.15 2.38 1.48
C ASN A 186 25.18 2.14 2.59
N GLN A 187 26.41 1.74 2.23
CA GLN A 187 27.50 1.49 3.18
C GLN A 187 27.98 2.76 3.92
N GLN A 188 27.63 3.94 3.44
CA GLN A 188 27.91 5.25 4.07
C GLN A 188 26.80 5.65 5.06
N GLY A 189 25.72 4.86 5.16
CA GLY A 189 24.56 5.16 6.01
C GLY A 189 23.59 6.16 5.38
N GLU A 190 23.76 6.50 4.10
CA GLU A 190 22.89 7.42 3.38
C GLU A 190 21.67 6.69 2.83
N ARG A 191 20.49 7.33 2.92
CA ARG A 191 19.26 6.81 2.33
C ARG A 191 19.28 6.91 0.82
N VAL A 192 18.96 5.81 0.15
CA VAL A 192 18.91 5.73 -1.31
C VAL A 192 17.47 5.72 -1.77
N TYR A 193 17.08 6.78 -2.45
CA TYR A 193 15.73 6.95 -3.00
C TYR A 193 15.71 6.55 -4.46
N ASP A 194 14.58 6.00 -4.89
CA ASP A 194 14.32 5.82 -6.30
C ASP A 194 13.98 7.16 -6.95
N ALA A 195 14.55 7.43 -8.13
CA ALA A 195 14.21 8.62 -8.89
C ALA A 195 12.79 8.51 -9.45
N GLU A 196 12.13 9.66 -9.63
CA GLU A 196 10.82 9.68 -10.27
C GLU A 196 10.93 9.18 -11.71
N GLY A 197 10.08 8.21 -12.08
CA GLY A 197 10.12 7.59 -13.41
C GLY A 197 11.15 6.46 -13.56
N THR A 198 11.79 6.01 -12.47
CA THR A 198 12.65 4.82 -12.52
C THR A 198 11.86 3.62 -13.06
N PRO A 199 12.35 2.91 -14.09
CA PRO A 199 11.72 1.71 -14.60
C PRO A 199 11.53 0.67 -13.48
N ASP A 200 10.45 -0.10 -13.52
CA ASP A 200 10.07 -1.07 -12.47
C ASP A 200 11.16 -2.10 -12.16
N ASP A 201 11.97 -2.48 -13.15
CA ASP A 201 13.08 -3.42 -13.03
C ASP A 201 14.34 -2.78 -12.42
N GLU A 202 14.42 -1.45 -12.41
CA GLU A 202 15.51 -0.68 -11.82
C GLU A 202 15.19 -0.13 -10.42
N VAL A 203 13.91 -0.20 -9.98
CA VAL A 203 13.49 0.28 -8.64
C VAL A 203 14.26 -0.42 -7.53
N ILE A 204 14.95 0.36 -6.70
CA ILE A 204 15.80 -0.14 -5.60
C ILE A 204 14.93 -0.58 -4.42
N ASN A 205 14.04 0.28 -3.95
CA ASN A 205 13.23 0.07 -2.74
C ASN A 205 11.99 -0.82 -3.03
N GLN A 206 12.23 -2.06 -3.46
CA GLN A 206 11.19 -3.02 -3.78
C GLN A 206 11.22 -4.19 -2.78
N LEU A 207 10.15 -4.34 -2.01
CA LEU A 207 9.97 -5.48 -1.11
C LEU A 207 9.35 -6.67 -1.85
N THR A 208 9.97 -7.83 -1.72
CA THR A 208 9.40 -9.11 -2.15
C THR A 208 8.81 -9.83 -0.95
N VAL A 209 7.53 -10.16 -0.99
CA VAL A 209 6.86 -10.99 0.03
C VAL A 209 6.54 -12.34 -0.59
N VAL A 210 7.02 -13.41 0.05
CA VAL A 210 6.67 -14.80 -0.28
C VAL A 210 5.67 -15.29 0.76
N PRO A 211 4.35 -15.15 0.48
CA PRO A 211 3.31 -15.40 1.46
C PRO A 211 2.98 -16.88 1.57
N ASN A 212 2.39 -17.28 2.70
CA ASN A 212 1.54 -18.45 2.75
C ASN A 212 0.11 -18.08 2.32
N GLU A 213 -0.80 -19.07 2.26
CA GLU A 213 -2.19 -18.85 1.83
C GLU A 213 -2.92 -17.77 2.63
N THR A 214 -2.68 -17.70 3.95
CA THR A 214 -3.34 -16.70 4.82
C THR A 214 -2.82 -15.29 4.61
N TYR A 215 -1.59 -15.15 4.11
CA TYR A 215 -0.96 -13.86 3.85
C TYR A 215 -1.25 -13.30 2.46
N GLU A 216 -1.53 -14.16 1.47
CA GLU A 216 -1.81 -13.69 0.12
C GLU A 216 -3.03 -12.76 0.08
N THR A 217 -4.14 -13.20 0.66
CA THR A 217 -5.37 -12.41 0.76
C THR A 217 -5.15 -11.12 1.53
N PHE A 218 -4.39 -11.18 2.64
CA PHE A 218 -4.05 -10.01 3.43
C PHE A 218 -3.13 -9.04 2.66
N ALA A 219 -2.09 -9.53 1.98
CA ALA A 219 -1.17 -8.67 1.23
C ALA A 219 -1.90 -7.91 0.10
N ARG A 220 -2.84 -8.56 -0.58
CA ARG A 220 -3.72 -7.91 -1.57
C ARG A 220 -4.62 -6.85 -0.93
N SER A 221 -5.25 -7.17 0.21
CA SER A 221 -6.09 -6.21 0.93
C SER A 221 -5.29 -5.00 1.42
N TYR A 222 -4.13 -5.24 2.01
CA TYR A 222 -3.22 -4.20 2.51
C TYR A 222 -2.68 -3.31 1.38
N GLN A 223 -2.36 -3.88 0.23
CA GLN A 223 -1.97 -3.11 -0.94
C GLN A 223 -3.10 -2.23 -1.44
N ASN A 224 -4.32 -2.78 -1.53
CA ASN A 224 -5.50 -2.02 -1.91
C ASN A 224 -5.81 -0.88 -0.92
N GLU A 225 -5.63 -1.09 0.38
CA GLU A 225 -5.75 -0.04 1.40
C GLU A 225 -4.70 1.05 1.22
N ASN A 226 -3.45 0.67 0.99
CA ASN A 226 -2.37 1.64 0.73
C ASN A 226 -2.61 2.40 -0.57
N GLU A 227 -3.07 1.74 -1.64
CA GLU A 227 -3.49 2.39 -2.87
C GLU A 227 -4.64 3.37 -2.64
N LYS A 228 -5.61 3.01 -1.79
CA LYS A 228 -6.70 3.90 -1.41
C LYS A 228 -6.23 5.07 -0.55
N ALA A 229 -5.34 4.83 0.40
CA ALA A 229 -4.87 5.85 1.34
C ALA A 229 -3.88 6.85 0.72
N PHE A 230 -2.96 6.37 -0.14
CA PHE A 230 -1.81 7.14 -0.64
C PHE A 230 -1.80 7.33 -2.16
N GLY A 231 -2.81 6.81 -2.89
CA GLY A 231 -2.87 6.75 -4.35
C GLY A 231 -2.01 5.63 -4.93
N LYS A 232 -2.22 5.34 -6.22
CA LYS A 232 -1.55 4.23 -6.91
C LYS A 232 -0.02 4.35 -6.94
N SER A 233 0.51 5.56 -6.91
CA SER A 233 1.96 5.83 -6.89
C SER A 233 2.57 5.81 -5.49
N GLY A 234 1.77 5.98 -4.44
CA GLY A 234 2.25 5.89 -3.04
C GLY A 234 2.20 4.48 -2.46
N ALA A 235 1.47 3.58 -3.10
CA ALA A 235 1.24 2.22 -2.60
C ALA A 235 2.36 1.21 -2.95
N GLY A 236 3.43 1.66 -3.59
CA GLY A 236 4.45 0.75 -4.09
C GLY A 236 3.99 -0.08 -5.30
N THR A 237 4.87 -0.87 -5.84
CA THR A 237 4.61 -1.71 -7.01
C THR A 237 3.52 -2.74 -6.70
N LYS A 238 2.49 -2.85 -7.54
CA LYS A 238 1.47 -3.92 -7.45
C LYS A 238 2.14 -5.27 -7.33
N LEU A 239 1.56 -6.17 -6.53
CA LEU A 239 1.98 -7.57 -6.48
C LEU A 239 1.99 -8.13 -7.90
N LYS A 240 3.16 -8.30 -8.48
CA LYS A 240 3.31 -8.97 -9.76
C LYS A 240 3.25 -10.48 -9.51
N HIS A 241 2.21 -11.12 -10.02
CA HIS A 241 2.20 -12.56 -10.13
C HIS A 241 3.22 -12.95 -11.21
N THR A 242 4.39 -13.39 -10.81
CA THR A 242 5.35 -13.99 -11.74
C THR A 242 4.94 -15.43 -12.02
N HIS A 243 4.01 -15.60 -12.96
CA HIS A 243 3.78 -16.92 -13.56
C HIS A 243 4.93 -17.22 -14.53
N LYS A 244 5.83 -18.13 -14.15
CA LYS A 244 6.72 -18.78 -15.13
C LYS A 244 5.84 -19.63 -16.05
N GLY A 245 5.76 -19.28 -17.35
CA GLY A 245 5.28 -20.21 -18.35
C GLY A 245 4.26 -19.75 -19.38
N LYS A 246 3.73 -18.52 -19.31
CA LYS A 246 3.02 -17.95 -20.46
C LYS A 246 3.92 -16.92 -21.13
N HIS A 247 4.04 -17.00 -22.45
CA HIS A 247 4.63 -15.95 -23.26
C HIS A 247 4.09 -14.60 -22.76
N GLN A 248 5.00 -13.73 -22.30
CA GLN A 248 4.62 -12.36 -21.93
C GLN A 248 4.01 -11.74 -23.17
N ASN A 249 2.69 -11.54 -23.15
CA ASN A 249 2.01 -10.85 -24.23
C ASN A 249 2.48 -9.39 -24.22
N ARG A 250 3.44 -9.09 -25.09
CA ARG A 250 3.83 -7.71 -25.36
C ARG A 250 2.70 -7.05 -26.11
N VAL A 251 2.14 -6.01 -25.53
CA VAL A 251 1.08 -5.22 -26.17
C VAL A 251 1.67 -3.90 -26.59
N THR A 252 1.63 -3.63 -27.90
CA THR A 252 2.02 -2.34 -28.46
C THR A 252 0.80 -1.45 -28.55
N PHE A 253 0.91 -0.28 -27.99
CA PHE A 253 -0.04 0.83 -28.09
C PHE A 253 0.45 1.76 -29.20
N ARG A 254 -0.32 1.83 -30.27
CA ARG A 254 0.05 2.63 -31.43
C ARG A 254 -0.65 3.97 -31.39
N LEU A 255 0.12 5.02 -31.62
CA LEU A 255 -0.42 6.36 -31.73
C LEU A 255 -1.45 6.43 -32.83
N ASN A 256 -2.56 7.14 -32.58
CA ASN A 256 -3.61 7.34 -33.58
C ASN A 256 -3.03 8.08 -34.78
N LYS A 257 -3.35 7.59 -36.01
CA LYS A 257 -2.83 8.16 -37.25
C LYS A 257 -3.63 9.38 -37.76
N ASN A 258 -4.73 9.72 -37.09
CA ASN A 258 -5.56 10.85 -37.45
C ASN A 258 -4.93 12.15 -36.92
N GLU A 259 -4.30 12.92 -37.81
CA GLU A 259 -3.68 14.21 -37.46
C GLU A 259 -4.70 15.22 -36.86
N GLY A 260 -5.98 15.11 -37.22
CA GLY A 260 -7.03 15.92 -36.59
C GLY A 260 -7.16 15.64 -35.09
N ILE A 261 -7.12 14.37 -34.68
CA ILE A 261 -7.14 13.95 -33.29
C ILE A 261 -5.87 14.42 -32.58
N LEU A 262 -4.71 14.18 -33.16
CA LEU A 262 -3.42 14.52 -32.54
C LEU A 262 -3.23 16.04 -32.38
N SER A 263 -3.67 16.84 -33.35
CA SER A 263 -3.56 18.30 -33.29
C SER A 263 -4.45 18.88 -32.18
N VAL A 264 -5.67 18.33 -32.02
CA VAL A 264 -6.60 18.71 -30.95
C VAL A 264 -6.02 18.29 -29.60
N PHE A 265 -5.50 17.07 -29.51
CA PHE A 265 -4.90 16.58 -28.28
C PHE A 265 -3.65 17.38 -27.86
N ARG A 266 -2.79 17.81 -28.80
CA ARG A 266 -1.64 18.68 -28.49
C ARG A 266 -2.11 19.99 -27.85
N ARG A 267 -3.14 20.64 -28.41
CA ARG A 267 -3.72 21.87 -27.80
C ARG A 267 -4.27 21.61 -26.41
N PHE A 268 -5.00 20.52 -26.21
CA PHE A 268 -5.47 20.12 -24.90
C PHE A 268 -4.30 19.91 -23.92
N TRP A 269 -3.27 19.16 -24.33
CA TRP A 269 -2.11 18.90 -23.50
C TRP A 269 -1.39 20.19 -23.09
N ASP A 270 -1.16 21.09 -24.03
CA ASP A 270 -0.51 22.37 -23.78
C ASP A 270 -1.26 23.19 -22.71
N THR A 271 -2.58 23.02 -22.60
CA THR A 271 -3.36 23.71 -21.55
C THR A 271 -3.16 23.13 -20.16
N ILE A 272 -2.96 21.82 -20.03
CA ILE A 272 -2.89 21.14 -18.72
C ILE A 272 -1.45 20.75 -18.31
N ALA A 273 -0.48 20.91 -19.20
CA ALA A 273 0.88 20.42 -19.00
C ALA A 273 1.69 21.23 -17.98
N LYS A 274 1.28 22.43 -17.60
CA LYS A 274 2.03 23.24 -16.61
C LYS A 274 2.02 22.59 -15.26
N LYS A 275 3.22 22.44 -14.69
CA LYS A 275 3.37 22.01 -13.29
C LYS A 275 2.96 23.13 -12.34
N THR A 276 2.54 22.76 -11.16
CA THR A 276 2.23 23.70 -10.08
C THR A 276 2.98 23.38 -8.81
N THR A 277 3.25 24.38 -8.03
CA THR A 277 3.61 24.26 -6.62
C THR A 277 2.41 24.68 -5.78
N TYR A 278 2.35 24.22 -4.54
CA TYR A 278 1.32 24.67 -3.62
C TYR A 278 1.91 25.27 -2.35
N ARG A 279 1.15 26.16 -1.73
CA ARG A 279 1.41 26.69 -0.40
C ARG A 279 0.19 26.43 0.49
N VAL A 280 0.45 26.01 1.73
CA VAL A 280 -0.57 25.85 2.75
C VAL A 280 -0.31 26.85 3.86
N SER A 281 -1.33 27.58 4.27
CA SER A 281 -1.28 28.52 5.39
C SER A 281 -2.34 28.10 6.41
N PHE A 282 -1.92 27.36 7.45
CA PHE A 282 -2.82 26.87 8.50
C PHE A 282 -3.31 27.97 9.42
N ASP A 283 -4.60 27.88 9.76
CA ASP A 283 -5.19 28.56 10.92
C ASP A 283 -5.40 27.49 12.03
N GLU A 284 -4.46 27.42 12.96
CA GLU A 284 -4.50 26.45 14.07
C GLU A 284 -5.73 26.67 14.96
N ASP A 285 -6.13 27.92 15.22
CA ASP A 285 -7.32 28.23 16.00
C ASP A 285 -8.60 27.79 15.29
N ALA A 286 -8.65 27.81 13.96
CA ALA A 286 -9.76 27.25 13.21
C ALA A 286 -9.85 25.73 13.35
N ILE A 287 -8.70 25.03 13.30
CA ILE A 287 -8.65 23.57 13.53
C ILE A 287 -9.16 23.24 14.94
N ILE A 288 -8.71 23.97 15.96
CA ILE A 288 -9.12 23.74 17.36
C ILE A 288 -10.63 23.95 17.49
N ARG A 289 -11.18 25.10 17.05
CA ARG A 289 -12.62 25.40 17.15
C ARG A 289 -13.48 24.34 16.46
N ARG A 290 -13.14 23.99 15.20
CA ARG A 290 -13.91 23.00 14.45
C ARG A 290 -13.77 21.59 15.04
N SER A 291 -12.62 21.25 15.59
CA SER A 291 -12.43 19.97 16.30
C SER A 291 -13.33 19.91 17.54
N ILE A 292 -13.46 20.99 18.31
CA ILE A 292 -14.36 21.06 19.46
C ILE A 292 -15.82 20.88 19.02
N GLU A 293 -16.24 21.57 17.95
CA GLU A 293 -17.60 21.43 17.39
C GLU A 293 -17.91 19.98 16.97
N GLU A 294 -16.99 19.33 16.25
CA GLU A 294 -17.16 17.93 15.82
C GLU A 294 -17.16 16.94 16.99
N LEU A 295 -16.32 17.17 18.00
CA LEU A 295 -16.22 16.30 19.16
C LEU A 295 -17.42 16.46 20.11
N ASN A 296 -18.04 17.62 20.19
CA ASN A 296 -19.25 17.83 20.99
C ASN A 296 -20.47 17.05 20.45
N ASN A 297 -20.41 16.56 19.23
CA ASN A 297 -21.45 15.75 18.62
C ASN A 297 -21.22 14.24 18.70
N ILE A 298 -20.17 13.78 19.39
CA ILE A 298 -19.91 12.33 19.51
C ILE A 298 -20.69 11.75 20.68
N SER A 299 -21.12 10.48 20.49
CA SER A 299 -21.73 9.66 21.54
C SER A 299 -21.04 8.29 21.51
N ILE A 300 -20.58 7.85 22.67
CA ILE A 300 -19.83 6.62 22.82
C ILE A 300 -20.66 5.58 23.57
N ALA A 301 -20.75 4.37 23.03
CA ALA A 301 -21.37 3.26 23.71
C ALA A 301 -20.51 2.82 24.92
N GLU A 302 -21.16 2.43 26.02
CA GLU A 302 -20.45 1.91 27.18
C GLU A 302 -19.66 0.65 26.86
N TYR A 303 -18.49 0.51 27.47
CA TYR A 303 -17.63 -0.66 27.31
C TYR A 303 -18.16 -1.78 28.19
N LYS A 304 -18.86 -2.75 27.59
CA LYS A 304 -19.42 -3.90 28.26
C LYS A 304 -18.73 -5.18 27.77
N ALA A 305 -18.41 -6.07 28.69
CA ALA A 305 -18.01 -7.43 28.34
C ALA A 305 -19.21 -8.36 28.53
N GLU A 306 -19.60 -9.05 27.47
CA GLU A 306 -20.55 -10.16 27.56
C GLU A 306 -19.78 -11.40 28.05
N VAL A 307 -20.08 -11.83 29.26
CA VAL A 307 -19.52 -13.06 29.84
C VAL A 307 -20.49 -14.20 29.58
N SER A 308 -20.20 -15.01 28.57
CA SER A 308 -21.00 -16.19 28.25
C SER A 308 -20.55 -17.41 29.07
N SER A 309 -21.45 -18.04 29.77
CA SER A 309 -21.18 -19.22 30.58
C SER A 309 -21.67 -20.48 29.86
N TYR A 310 -20.81 -21.48 29.84
CA TYR A 310 -21.13 -22.79 29.24
C TYR A 310 -20.89 -23.92 30.26
N ARG A 311 -21.74 -24.94 30.23
CA ARG A 311 -21.49 -26.20 30.90
C ARG A 311 -20.79 -27.13 29.93
N VAL A 312 -19.64 -27.64 30.31
CA VAL A 312 -18.85 -28.60 29.52
C VAL A 312 -19.02 -29.97 30.17
N GLY A 313 -19.54 -30.94 29.42
CA GLY A 313 -19.75 -32.33 29.92
C GLY A 313 -18.44 -33.10 29.99
N ASP A 314 -17.50 -32.84 29.08
CA ASP A 314 -16.18 -33.44 29.05
C ASP A 314 -15.11 -32.38 28.73
N ILE A 315 -14.06 -32.33 29.54
CA ILE A 315 -12.95 -31.34 29.36
C ILE A 315 -12.13 -31.66 28.09
N GLU A 316 -12.12 -32.90 27.62
CA GLU A 316 -11.40 -33.32 26.44
C GLU A 316 -12.18 -33.04 25.14
N ASP A 317 -13.51 -32.84 25.21
CA ASP A 317 -14.36 -32.48 24.06
C ASP A 317 -15.13 -31.16 24.29
N LEU A 318 -14.50 -30.05 24.00
CA LEU A 318 -15.09 -28.71 24.09
C LEU A 318 -16.17 -28.43 23.06
N SER A 319 -16.44 -29.33 22.11
CA SER A 319 -17.53 -29.21 21.14
C SER A 319 -18.91 -29.51 21.76
N GLN A 320 -18.93 -30.29 22.85
CA GLN A 320 -20.16 -30.62 23.61
C GLN A 320 -20.39 -29.66 24.76
N ARG A 321 -20.57 -28.38 24.45
CA ARG A 321 -20.86 -27.33 25.42
C ARG A 321 -22.32 -26.91 25.34
N GLU A 322 -22.97 -26.87 26.51
CA GLU A 322 -24.32 -26.34 26.66
C GLU A 322 -24.23 -24.89 27.14
N TYR A 323 -24.85 -23.96 26.40
CA TYR A 323 -24.95 -22.57 26.82
C TYR A 323 -25.84 -22.43 28.04
N ILE A 324 -25.36 -21.82 29.11
CA ILE A 324 -26.08 -21.62 30.36
C ILE A 324 -26.69 -20.22 30.39
N GLY A 325 -25.99 -19.21 29.90
CA GLY A 325 -26.45 -17.84 29.91
C GLY A 325 -25.31 -16.86 29.67
N SER A 326 -25.63 -15.60 29.43
CA SER A 326 -24.68 -14.49 29.41
C SER A 326 -25.11 -13.40 30.38
N GLU A 327 -24.10 -12.68 30.92
CA GLU A 327 -24.30 -11.44 31.67
C GLU A 327 -23.40 -10.36 31.11
N ASP A 328 -23.92 -9.13 31.05
CA ASP A 328 -23.12 -7.96 30.70
C ASP A 328 -22.40 -7.45 31.95
N ARG A 329 -21.09 -7.26 31.84
CA ARG A 329 -20.26 -6.64 32.87
C ARG A 329 -19.68 -5.33 32.36
N ASP A 330 -19.89 -4.26 33.14
CA ASP A 330 -19.26 -2.97 32.87
C ASP A 330 -17.76 -3.06 33.16
N LEU A 331 -16.95 -2.74 32.17
CA LEU A 331 -15.50 -2.69 32.28
C LEU A 331 -15.07 -1.24 32.54
N LYS A 332 -14.68 -0.95 33.77
CA LYS A 332 -14.11 0.36 34.11
C LYS A 332 -12.60 0.32 33.98
N GLY A 333 -12.08 1.00 32.95
CA GLY A 333 -10.64 1.22 32.80
C GLY A 333 -10.14 2.40 33.65
N HIS A 334 -8.90 2.34 34.09
CA HIS A 334 -8.22 3.49 34.71
C HIS A 334 -7.47 4.24 33.60
N TYR A 335 -8.01 5.38 33.22
CA TYR A 335 -7.39 6.29 32.25
C TYR A 335 -7.31 7.68 32.82
N SER A 336 -6.22 8.40 32.56
CA SER A 336 -6.03 9.76 32.99
C SER A 336 -6.33 10.75 31.83
N PRO A 337 -6.76 11.99 32.13
CA PRO A 337 -6.87 13.04 31.11
C PRO A 337 -5.54 13.36 30.42
N GLN A 338 -4.42 13.14 31.10
CA GLN A 338 -3.09 13.34 30.51
C GLN A 338 -2.79 12.32 29.43
N ASP A 339 -3.10 11.02 29.68
CA ASP A 339 -2.96 9.97 28.68
C ASP A 339 -3.81 10.28 27.43
N LEU A 340 -5.02 10.81 27.62
CA LEU A 340 -5.89 11.22 26.51
C LEU A 340 -5.22 12.29 25.63
N VAL A 341 -4.60 13.31 26.23
CA VAL A 341 -3.94 14.39 25.46
C VAL A 341 -2.71 13.87 24.73
N GLU A 342 -1.90 13.04 25.38
CA GLU A 342 -0.71 12.42 24.78
C GLU A 342 -1.09 11.52 23.60
N ASP A 343 -2.04 10.61 23.80
CA ASP A 343 -2.53 9.69 22.76
C ASP A 343 -3.16 10.42 21.57
N LEU A 344 -3.99 11.45 21.82
CA LEU A 344 -4.55 12.25 20.75
C LEU A 344 -3.49 13.06 20.00
N SER A 345 -2.48 13.59 20.72
CA SER A 345 -1.36 14.31 20.10
C SER A 345 -0.57 13.38 19.17
N GLU A 346 -0.25 12.18 19.64
CA GLU A 346 0.45 11.17 18.83
C GLU A 346 -0.39 10.75 17.59
N LYS A 347 -1.68 10.46 17.81
CA LYS A 347 -2.55 10.00 16.73
C LYS A 347 -2.86 11.08 15.69
N THR A 348 -2.99 12.34 16.09
CA THR A 348 -3.40 13.43 15.19
C THR A 348 -2.22 14.23 14.62
N GLY A 349 -1.05 14.16 15.26
CA GLY A 349 0.11 14.99 14.94
C GLY A 349 -0.04 16.45 15.33
N LEU A 350 -1.09 16.83 16.06
CA LEU A 350 -1.22 18.15 16.66
C LEU A 350 -0.30 18.28 17.86
N CYS A 351 0.18 19.50 18.13
CA CYS A 351 0.99 19.71 19.31
C CYS A 351 0.16 19.53 20.60
N TYR A 352 0.84 19.15 21.69
CA TYR A 352 0.22 18.89 23.00
C TYR A 352 -0.70 20.04 23.46
N ASN A 353 -0.25 21.28 23.30
CA ASN A 353 -1.03 22.45 23.72
C ASN A 353 -2.33 22.61 22.95
N SER A 354 -2.35 22.31 21.64
CA SER A 354 -3.55 22.39 20.80
C SER A 354 -4.54 21.31 21.17
N VAL A 355 -4.06 20.09 21.41
CA VAL A 355 -4.90 18.97 21.88
C VAL A 355 -5.44 19.26 23.29
N MET A 356 -4.61 19.77 24.18
CA MET A 356 -5.05 20.15 25.53
C MET A 356 -6.17 21.23 25.49
N ARG A 357 -6.07 22.21 24.60
CA ARG A 357 -7.15 23.21 24.39
C ARG A 357 -8.44 22.54 23.91
N ILE A 358 -8.33 21.59 22.96
CA ILE A 358 -9.49 20.83 22.46
C ILE A 358 -10.12 20.04 23.62
N VAL A 359 -9.35 19.22 24.31
CA VAL A 359 -9.84 18.34 25.40
C VAL A 359 -10.44 19.13 26.57
N ARG A 360 -9.89 20.31 26.87
CA ARG A 360 -10.41 21.20 27.93
C ARG A 360 -11.78 21.75 27.57
N ASP A 361 -11.98 22.15 26.31
CA ASP A 361 -13.12 22.96 25.88
C ASP A 361 -14.26 22.12 25.26
N ILE A 362 -14.10 20.78 25.10
CA ILE A 362 -15.19 19.88 24.69
C ILE A 362 -16.18 19.65 25.84
N GLU A 363 -17.46 19.55 25.53
CA GLU A 363 -18.53 19.23 26.49
C GLU A 363 -18.69 17.71 26.72
N THR A 364 -18.13 16.90 25.81
CA THR A 364 -18.26 15.44 25.78
C THR A 364 -17.15 14.71 26.53
N GLN A 365 -16.43 15.35 27.43
CA GLN A 365 -15.36 14.73 28.23
C GLN A 365 -15.82 13.46 28.97
N LYS A 366 -17.09 13.38 29.39
CA LYS A 366 -17.66 12.21 30.06
C LYS A 366 -17.79 10.99 29.14
N GLU A 367 -17.89 11.20 27.83
CA GLU A 367 -17.94 10.11 26.85
C GLU A 367 -16.64 9.30 26.85
N TYR A 368 -15.51 9.96 27.14
CA TYR A 368 -14.22 9.28 27.30
C TYR A 368 -14.26 8.19 28.36
N LEU A 369 -14.93 8.42 29.49
CA LEU A 369 -15.00 7.46 30.60
C LEU A 369 -15.89 6.25 30.29
N LYS A 370 -16.79 6.34 29.32
CA LYS A 370 -17.64 5.21 28.91
C LYS A 370 -16.85 4.12 28.19
N ASN A 371 -15.99 4.52 27.27
CA ASN A 371 -15.17 3.60 26.47
C ASN A 371 -13.94 4.34 25.92
N PRO A 372 -12.86 4.48 26.70
CA PRO A 372 -11.70 5.27 26.34
C PRO A 372 -11.06 4.92 25.00
N PRO A 373 -10.83 3.64 24.64
CA PRO A 373 -10.27 3.29 23.33
C PRO A 373 -11.14 3.75 22.16
N VAL A 374 -12.46 3.55 22.23
CA VAL A 374 -13.39 3.95 21.16
C VAL A 374 -13.51 5.46 21.07
N PHE A 375 -13.53 6.15 22.21
CA PHE A 375 -13.50 7.61 22.23
C PHE A 375 -12.25 8.14 21.55
N LEU A 376 -11.08 7.60 21.89
CA LEU A 376 -9.79 8.02 21.37
C LEU A 376 -9.72 7.86 19.83
N GLU A 377 -10.13 6.69 19.33
CA GLU A 377 -10.15 6.44 17.89
C GLU A 377 -11.15 7.36 17.16
N THR A 378 -12.34 7.53 17.74
CA THR A 378 -13.38 8.41 17.17
C THR A 378 -12.94 9.87 17.17
N ALA A 379 -12.38 10.34 18.28
CA ALA A 379 -11.89 11.71 18.41
C ALA A 379 -10.70 11.98 17.45
N ALA A 380 -9.73 11.08 17.41
CA ALA A 380 -8.61 11.18 16.48
C ALA A 380 -9.06 11.21 15.02
N PHE A 381 -10.01 10.36 14.64
CA PHE A 381 -10.58 10.35 13.30
C PHE A 381 -11.27 11.69 12.95
N LYS A 382 -12.09 12.22 13.87
CA LYS A 382 -12.78 13.50 13.68
C LYS A 382 -11.81 14.67 13.56
N ILE A 383 -10.81 14.74 14.42
CA ILE A 383 -9.77 15.77 14.36
C ILE A 383 -9.00 15.69 13.03
N LYS A 384 -8.62 14.49 12.58
CA LYS A 384 -7.96 14.31 11.28
C LYS A 384 -8.83 14.73 10.10
N GLN A 385 -10.15 14.52 10.17
CA GLN A 385 -11.08 15.02 9.15
C GLN A 385 -11.08 16.56 9.13
N VAL A 386 -11.14 17.21 10.29
CA VAL A 386 -11.05 18.67 10.39
C VAL A 386 -9.72 19.19 9.83
N GLN A 387 -8.61 18.55 10.14
CA GLN A 387 -7.29 18.91 9.58
C GLN A 387 -7.29 18.81 8.06
N LEU A 388 -7.86 17.73 7.52
CA LEU A 388 -7.93 17.51 6.08
C LEU A 388 -8.80 18.55 5.37
N ASP A 389 -9.96 18.89 5.94
CA ASP A 389 -10.83 19.94 5.44
C ASP A 389 -10.15 21.31 5.45
N GLU A 390 -9.38 21.62 6.51
CA GLU A 390 -8.62 22.88 6.57
C GLU A 390 -7.48 22.89 5.55
N LEU A 391 -6.80 21.77 5.33
CA LEU A 391 -5.82 21.63 4.25
C LEU A 391 -6.45 21.95 2.89
N VAL A 392 -7.60 21.33 2.59
CA VAL A 392 -8.34 21.60 1.35
C VAL A 392 -8.72 23.08 1.26
N ARG A 393 -9.19 23.69 2.35
CA ARG A 393 -9.59 25.10 2.36
C ARG A 393 -8.42 26.06 2.12
N CYS A 394 -7.29 25.82 2.78
CA CYS A 394 -6.18 26.75 2.88
C CYS A 394 -5.13 26.60 1.77
N VAL A 395 -5.13 25.48 1.04
CA VAL A 395 -4.17 25.26 -0.06
C VAL A 395 -4.40 26.25 -1.20
N LYS A 396 -3.29 26.81 -1.70
CA LYS A 396 -3.25 27.65 -2.90
C LYS A 396 -2.21 27.11 -3.85
N TYR A 397 -2.60 26.88 -5.11
CA TYR A 397 -1.71 26.46 -6.17
C TYR A 397 -1.19 27.63 -6.97
N ASN A 398 0.08 27.55 -7.36
CA ASN A 398 0.74 28.54 -8.21
C ASN A 398 1.38 27.79 -9.40
N PRO A 399 1.02 28.16 -10.64
CA PRO A 399 1.66 27.62 -11.83
C PRO A 399 3.15 27.94 -11.85
N THR A 400 3.96 27.04 -12.41
CA THR A 400 5.38 27.23 -12.67
C THR A 400 5.64 27.33 -14.17
N ASP A 401 6.87 27.66 -14.55
CA ASP A 401 7.28 27.63 -15.96
C ASP A 401 7.63 26.23 -16.45
N GLU A 402 7.68 25.24 -15.56
CA GLU A 402 7.91 23.85 -15.91
C GLU A 402 6.65 23.20 -16.48
N VAL A 403 6.85 22.29 -17.43
CA VAL A 403 5.76 21.52 -18.07
C VAL A 403 6.03 20.03 -18.00
N TYR A 404 4.96 19.25 -17.99
CA TYR A 404 5.04 17.80 -18.16
C TYR A 404 5.31 17.50 -19.64
N PRO A 405 6.44 16.85 -20.02
CA PRO A 405 6.70 16.48 -21.41
C PRO A 405 5.77 15.34 -21.80
N PHE A 406 5.22 15.38 -23.01
CA PHE A 406 4.43 14.31 -23.58
C PHE A 406 5.14 13.70 -24.78
N ASN A 407 5.33 12.38 -24.73
CA ASN A 407 5.93 11.66 -25.85
C ASN A 407 4.83 11.15 -26.81
N PHE A 408 4.73 11.77 -27.97
CA PHE A 408 3.82 11.36 -29.05
C PHE A 408 4.42 10.22 -29.87
N ALA A 409 4.60 9.06 -29.27
CA ALA A 409 5.15 7.88 -29.91
C ALA A 409 4.39 6.61 -29.52
N ASP A 410 4.57 5.57 -30.30
CA ASP A 410 4.15 4.22 -29.94
C ASP A 410 4.92 3.77 -28.70
N PHE A 411 4.27 3.03 -27.83
CA PHE A 411 4.94 2.40 -26.69
C PHE A 411 4.51 0.95 -26.52
N THR A 412 5.34 0.16 -25.88
CA THR A 412 5.08 -1.26 -25.63
C THR A 412 5.08 -1.51 -24.12
N LYS A 413 4.09 -2.28 -23.67
CA LYS A 413 3.99 -2.72 -22.27
C LYS A 413 4.02 -4.23 -22.22
N ASP A 414 4.89 -4.78 -21.36
CA ASP A 414 5.01 -6.21 -21.11
C ASP A 414 3.91 -6.68 -20.14
N ALA A 415 3.43 -7.92 -20.32
CA ALA A 415 2.46 -8.58 -19.44
C ALA A 415 1.20 -7.73 -19.16
N CYS A 416 0.63 -7.12 -20.22
CA CYS A 416 -0.52 -6.24 -20.12
C CYS A 416 -1.79 -6.96 -20.57
N ASP A 417 -2.73 -7.22 -19.65
CA ASP A 417 -4.03 -7.82 -19.94
C ASP A 417 -5.19 -6.83 -19.71
N ASN A 418 -4.92 -5.67 -19.10
CA ASN A 418 -5.92 -4.67 -18.73
C ASN A 418 -5.98 -3.51 -19.73
N TYR A 419 -6.38 -3.79 -20.96
CA TYR A 419 -6.60 -2.77 -21.98
C TYR A 419 -7.84 -3.07 -22.81
N VAL A 420 -8.37 -2.03 -23.44
CA VAL A 420 -9.44 -2.12 -24.43
C VAL A 420 -9.00 -1.46 -25.74
N SER A 421 -9.56 -1.92 -26.87
CA SER A 421 -9.32 -1.31 -28.18
C SER A 421 -10.10 0.00 -28.28
N THR A 422 -9.42 1.09 -28.64
CA THR A 422 -9.99 2.44 -28.75
C THR A 422 -9.46 3.16 -30.01
N PRO A 423 -9.70 2.58 -31.21
CA PRO A 423 -9.10 3.08 -32.45
C PRO A 423 -9.75 4.37 -32.99
N ASN A 424 -10.97 4.70 -32.56
CA ASN A 424 -11.75 5.79 -33.15
C ASN A 424 -11.42 7.15 -32.55
N HIS A 425 -11.44 7.26 -31.23
CA HIS A 425 -11.28 8.51 -30.48
C HIS A 425 -10.12 8.47 -29.47
N GLY A 426 -9.54 7.30 -29.20
CA GLY A 426 -8.35 7.18 -28.35
C GLY A 426 -7.13 7.86 -28.97
N VAL A 427 -6.30 8.52 -28.14
CA VAL A 427 -4.98 9.05 -28.58
C VAL A 427 -4.07 7.89 -29.01
N TRP A 428 -4.22 6.72 -28.41
CA TRP A 428 -3.66 5.45 -28.88
C TRP A 428 -4.76 4.48 -29.29
N ASP A 429 -4.41 3.50 -30.13
CA ASP A 429 -5.33 2.44 -30.60
C ASP A 429 -5.87 1.54 -29.48
N LYS A 430 -5.33 1.69 -28.28
CA LYS A 430 -5.72 0.96 -27.07
C LYS A 430 -5.64 1.87 -25.85
N THR A 431 -6.53 1.64 -24.89
CA THR A 431 -6.56 2.36 -23.63
C THR A 431 -6.39 1.39 -22.47
N LEU A 432 -5.44 1.70 -21.58
CA LEU A 432 -5.27 0.98 -20.32
C LEU A 432 -6.41 1.32 -19.36
N TYR A 433 -6.78 0.38 -18.48
CA TYR A 433 -7.71 0.62 -17.40
C TYR A 433 -7.25 -0.07 -16.11
N ASP A 434 -7.61 0.50 -14.98
CA ASP A 434 -7.32 -0.04 -13.65
C ASP A 434 -8.58 -0.59 -12.98
N SER A 435 -9.77 -0.27 -13.50
CA SER A 435 -11.06 -0.73 -12.98
C SER A 435 -12.05 -1.04 -14.10
N GLY A 436 -13.11 -1.80 -13.78
CA GLY A 436 -14.19 -2.08 -14.73
C GLY A 436 -14.92 -0.80 -15.17
N LEU A 437 -15.10 0.17 -14.28
CA LEU A 437 -15.73 1.45 -14.60
C LEU A 437 -14.90 2.26 -15.60
N GLU A 438 -13.60 2.30 -15.45
CA GLU A 438 -12.70 2.95 -16.39
C GLU A 438 -12.72 2.28 -17.76
N ARG A 439 -12.75 0.93 -17.78
CA ARG A 439 -12.89 0.17 -19.03
C ARG A 439 -14.16 0.56 -19.76
N ASP A 440 -15.28 0.55 -19.06
CA ASP A 440 -16.59 0.81 -19.65
C ASP A 440 -16.69 2.28 -20.13
N PHE A 441 -16.13 3.22 -19.38
CA PHE A 441 -16.00 4.61 -19.78
C PHE A 441 -15.18 4.76 -21.08
N ALA A 442 -14.03 4.09 -21.19
CA ALA A 442 -13.18 4.16 -22.38
C ALA A 442 -13.87 3.54 -23.61
N VAL A 443 -14.57 2.41 -23.43
CA VAL A 443 -15.36 1.77 -24.50
C VAL A 443 -16.46 2.70 -24.98
N ASP A 444 -17.19 3.34 -24.07
CA ASP A 444 -18.28 4.25 -24.43
C ASP A 444 -17.78 5.55 -25.07
N ALA A 445 -16.64 6.06 -24.63
CA ALA A 445 -16.01 7.24 -25.23
C ALA A 445 -15.51 6.97 -26.66
N ASP A 446 -15.09 5.73 -26.98
CA ASP A 446 -14.59 5.35 -28.32
C ASP A 446 -15.69 4.94 -29.31
N LYS A 447 -16.97 4.86 -28.89
CA LYS A 447 -18.07 4.47 -29.80
C LYS A 447 -18.22 5.46 -30.93
N ASN A 448 -18.28 4.95 -32.19
CA ASN A 448 -18.47 5.76 -33.41
C ASN A 448 -19.75 6.60 -33.41
N GLU A 449 -20.75 6.19 -32.63
CA GLU A 449 -22.03 6.90 -32.49
C GLU A 449 -21.88 8.24 -31.76
N ASN A 450 -20.74 8.42 -31.06
CA ASN A 450 -20.50 9.60 -30.24
C ASN A 450 -19.80 10.71 -31.04
N GLN A 451 -20.53 11.38 -31.91
CA GLN A 451 -20.00 12.46 -32.78
C GLN A 451 -19.47 13.68 -31.97
N LYS A 452 -19.74 13.77 -30.67
CA LYS A 452 -19.29 14.87 -29.81
C LYS A 452 -17.86 14.68 -29.29
N VAL A 453 -17.40 13.43 -29.09
CA VAL A 453 -16.03 13.14 -28.67
C VAL A 453 -15.06 13.33 -29.82
N VAL A 454 -14.07 14.20 -29.63
CA VAL A 454 -12.97 14.36 -30.59
C VAL A 454 -11.87 13.37 -30.27
N CYS A 455 -11.37 13.40 -29.05
CA CYS A 455 -10.38 12.46 -28.56
C CYS A 455 -10.43 12.34 -27.04
N PHE A 456 -9.85 11.24 -26.54
CA PHE A 456 -9.61 11.02 -25.11
C PHE A 456 -8.34 10.21 -24.89
N LEU A 457 -7.79 10.30 -23.67
CA LEU A 457 -6.72 9.45 -23.20
C LEU A 457 -6.92 9.09 -21.74
N LYS A 458 -6.40 7.92 -21.33
CA LYS A 458 -6.10 7.64 -19.92
C LYS A 458 -4.78 8.34 -19.57
N PHE A 459 -4.76 9.16 -18.52
CA PHE A 459 -3.53 9.82 -18.11
C PHE A 459 -2.44 8.80 -17.76
N PRO A 460 -1.20 9.05 -18.20
CA PRO A 460 -0.07 8.21 -17.82
C PRO A 460 0.29 8.42 -16.34
N SER A 461 0.83 7.39 -15.69
CA SER A 461 1.17 7.41 -14.27
C SER A 461 2.25 8.43 -13.86
N TRP A 462 2.98 9.01 -14.83
CA TRP A 462 3.92 10.09 -14.58
C TRP A 462 3.27 11.48 -14.54
N TYR A 463 2.02 11.63 -15.00
CA TYR A 463 1.28 12.88 -14.87
C TYR A 463 0.67 12.96 -13.46
N LYS A 464 1.39 13.62 -12.56
CA LYS A 464 1.09 13.66 -11.13
C LYS A 464 0.90 15.09 -10.66
N ILE A 465 -0.24 15.38 -10.09
CA ILE A 465 -0.54 16.66 -9.47
C ILE A 465 -0.08 16.61 -8.01
N PRO A 466 0.87 17.46 -7.57
CA PRO A 466 1.30 17.46 -6.19
C PRO A 466 0.19 17.96 -5.27
N THR A 467 -0.09 17.23 -4.20
CA THR A 467 -1.07 17.65 -3.17
C THR A 467 -0.47 17.50 -1.76
N PRO A 468 -1.00 18.22 -0.75
CA PRO A 468 -0.51 18.11 0.61
C PRO A 468 -0.59 16.70 1.23
N ILE A 469 -1.39 15.81 0.66
CA ILE A 469 -1.60 14.43 1.12
C ILE A 469 -1.06 13.39 0.13
N GLY A 470 -0.07 13.75 -0.68
CA GLY A 470 0.53 12.92 -1.71
C GLY A 470 0.06 13.26 -3.11
N ASN A 471 0.70 12.68 -4.11
CA ASN A 471 0.38 12.96 -5.50
C ASN A 471 -1.01 12.45 -5.90
N TYR A 472 -1.67 13.17 -6.79
CA TYR A 472 -2.93 12.81 -7.39
C TYR A 472 -2.73 12.53 -8.89
N GLU A 473 -3.32 11.46 -9.39
CA GLU A 473 -3.28 11.03 -10.79
C GLU A 473 -4.72 11.01 -11.31
N PRO A 474 -5.13 11.94 -12.19
CA PRO A 474 -6.45 11.91 -12.79
C PRO A 474 -6.60 10.74 -13.75
N ASP A 475 -7.84 10.28 -13.97
CA ASP A 475 -8.08 9.10 -14.81
C ASP A 475 -8.06 9.44 -16.30
N PHE A 476 -8.89 10.36 -16.78
CA PHE A 476 -9.04 10.63 -18.21
C PHE A 476 -8.98 12.11 -18.57
N GLY A 477 -8.40 12.40 -19.73
CA GLY A 477 -8.57 13.64 -20.45
C GLY A 477 -9.51 13.43 -21.63
N VAL A 478 -10.52 14.27 -21.80
CA VAL A 478 -11.54 14.17 -22.85
C VAL A 478 -11.71 15.51 -23.56
N VAL A 479 -11.74 15.51 -24.88
CA VAL A 479 -12.04 16.68 -25.69
C VAL A 479 -13.36 16.47 -26.43
N LEU A 480 -14.31 17.38 -26.20
CA LEU A 480 -15.61 17.39 -26.87
C LEU A 480 -15.71 18.53 -27.88
N LYS A 481 -16.50 18.30 -28.95
CA LYS A 481 -16.96 19.36 -29.86
C LYS A 481 -18.37 19.78 -29.52
N ARG A 482 -18.62 21.09 -29.54
CA ARG A 482 -19.97 21.64 -29.56
C ARG A 482 -20.17 22.46 -30.82
N VAL A 483 -21.35 22.31 -31.44
CA VAL A 483 -21.79 23.18 -32.51
C VAL A 483 -22.48 24.40 -31.87
N SER A 484 -21.96 25.59 -32.10
CA SER A 484 -22.60 26.81 -31.65
C SER A 484 -23.96 26.96 -32.33
N LEU A 485 -25.04 27.05 -31.54
CA LEU A 485 -26.40 27.28 -32.04
C LEU A 485 -26.58 28.64 -32.73
N ARG A 486 -25.64 29.59 -32.56
CA ARG A 486 -25.71 30.95 -33.13
C ARG A 486 -25.02 31.07 -34.50
N ASN A 487 -24.00 30.29 -34.76
CA ASN A 487 -23.30 30.28 -36.05
C ASN A 487 -22.93 28.84 -36.39
N ASN A 488 -23.58 28.24 -37.40
CA ASN A 488 -23.35 26.86 -37.83
C ASN A 488 -21.92 26.58 -38.35
N GLN A 489 -20.96 27.50 -38.16
CA GLN A 489 -19.59 27.36 -38.68
C GLN A 489 -18.49 27.34 -37.60
N ASP A 490 -18.76 27.79 -36.37
CA ASP A 490 -17.74 27.76 -35.33
C ASP A 490 -17.92 26.54 -34.42
N GLN A 491 -17.12 25.52 -34.69
CA GLN A 491 -16.97 24.35 -33.81
C GLN A 491 -16.02 24.73 -32.67
N GLN A 492 -16.53 24.84 -31.46
CA GLN A 492 -15.73 25.11 -30.27
C GLN A 492 -15.33 23.80 -29.59
N GLU A 493 -14.05 23.66 -29.25
CA GLU A 493 -13.51 22.53 -28.48
C GLU A 493 -13.63 22.82 -26.99
N TYR A 494 -14.04 21.81 -26.23
CA TYR A 494 -14.13 21.87 -24.76
C TYR A 494 -13.26 20.76 -24.17
N TYR A 495 -12.46 21.14 -23.20
CA TYR A 495 -11.47 20.30 -22.56
C TYR A 495 -11.94 19.87 -21.17
N PHE A 496 -11.84 18.57 -20.88
CA PHE A 496 -12.24 18.00 -19.60
C PHE A 496 -11.15 17.10 -19.03
N VAL A 497 -10.96 17.18 -17.73
CA VAL A 497 -10.22 16.18 -16.94
C VAL A 497 -11.24 15.46 -16.07
N VAL A 498 -11.27 14.15 -16.12
CA VAL A 498 -12.33 13.31 -15.54
C VAL A 498 -11.74 12.32 -14.56
N GLU A 499 -12.37 12.18 -13.40
CA GLU A 499 -12.07 11.16 -12.39
C GLU A 499 -13.23 10.18 -12.28
N ILE A 500 -12.95 8.88 -12.48
CA ILE A 500 -13.95 7.82 -12.48
C ILE A 500 -14.06 7.20 -11.08
N LYS A 501 -15.28 7.21 -10.53
CA LYS A 501 -15.61 6.62 -9.22
C LYS A 501 -16.95 5.89 -9.29
N GLY A 502 -17.23 5.04 -8.30
CA GLY A 502 -18.51 4.34 -8.19
C GLY A 502 -19.72 5.21 -7.82
N THR A 503 -19.58 6.53 -7.85
CA THR A 503 -20.62 7.50 -7.51
C THR A 503 -20.45 8.78 -8.31
N ASN A 504 -21.53 9.57 -8.41
CA ASN A 504 -21.51 10.94 -8.99
C ASN A 504 -21.61 12.02 -7.91
N ASP A 505 -21.72 11.64 -6.64
CA ASP A 505 -21.81 12.56 -5.52
C ASP A 505 -20.50 12.58 -4.73
N ILE A 506 -19.82 13.73 -4.73
CA ILE A 506 -18.58 13.92 -3.97
C ILE A 506 -18.79 13.78 -2.45
N ASN A 507 -20.03 13.92 -1.98
CA ASN A 507 -20.37 13.79 -0.56
C ASN A 507 -20.79 12.37 -0.16
N ASP A 508 -20.78 11.42 -1.07
CA ASP A 508 -21.11 10.02 -0.79
C ASP A 508 -20.01 9.35 0.05
N LYS A 509 -20.12 9.51 1.37
CA LYS A 509 -19.18 8.92 2.35
C LYS A 509 -19.18 7.39 2.40
N LYS A 510 -20.13 6.72 1.72
CA LYS A 510 -20.14 5.25 1.61
C LYS A 510 -19.28 4.77 0.45
N ALA A 511 -19.24 5.54 -0.62
CA ALA A 511 -18.48 5.22 -1.83
C ALA A 511 -17.09 5.86 -1.84
N LEU A 512 -16.88 6.98 -1.13
CA LEU A 512 -15.65 7.77 -1.15
C LEU A 512 -15.06 7.92 0.25
N THR A 513 -13.75 7.75 0.34
CA THR A 513 -12.99 8.05 1.56
C THR A 513 -12.74 9.56 1.69
N PRO A 514 -12.53 10.09 2.90
CA PRO A 514 -12.19 11.51 3.09
C PRO A 514 -10.96 11.95 2.29
N HIS A 515 -9.96 11.06 2.12
CA HIS A 515 -8.76 11.34 1.35
C HIS A 515 -9.03 11.42 -0.16
N GLU A 516 -9.93 10.59 -0.69
CA GLU A 516 -10.34 10.67 -2.10
C GLU A 516 -11.08 11.98 -2.38
N ILE A 517 -12.00 12.37 -1.50
CA ILE A 517 -12.70 13.64 -1.59
C ILE A 517 -11.70 14.80 -1.59
N ALA A 518 -10.77 14.81 -0.63
CA ALA A 518 -9.76 15.85 -0.54
C ALA A 518 -8.85 15.92 -1.78
N ARG A 519 -8.43 14.78 -2.33
CA ARG A 519 -7.63 14.75 -3.57
C ARG A 519 -8.37 15.34 -4.76
N MET A 520 -9.65 15.03 -4.93
CA MET A 520 -10.48 15.60 -5.98
C MET A 520 -10.62 17.12 -5.81
N GLU A 521 -10.80 17.61 -4.58
CA GLU A 521 -10.86 19.04 -4.30
C GLU A 521 -9.51 19.75 -4.53
N PHE A 522 -8.37 19.10 -4.18
CA PHE A 522 -7.05 19.62 -4.53
C PHE A 522 -6.85 19.70 -6.05
N ALA A 523 -7.23 18.64 -6.78
CA ALA A 523 -7.15 18.62 -8.23
C ALA A 523 -7.99 19.73 -8.86
N LYS A 524 -9.20 19.95 -8.37
CA LYS A 524 -10.05 21.05 -8.79
C LYS A 524 -9.37 22.41 -8.60
N LYS A 525 -8.74 22.64 -7.44
CA LYS A 525 -7.99 23.87 -7.19
C LYS A 525 -6.76 24.01 -8.07
N HIS A 526 -6.04 22.89 -8.33
CA HIS A 526 -4.93 22.87 -9.25
C HIS A 526 -5.37 23.31 -10.66
N PHE A 527 -6.37 22.66 -11.26
CA PHE A 527 -6.83 22.99 -12.60
C PHE A 527 -7.37 24.44 -12.67
N ASN A 528 -8.08 24.90 -11.65
CA ASN A 528 -8.54 26.28 -11.57
C ASN A 528 -7.37 27.29 -11.53
N SER A 529 -6.24 26.94 -10.89
CA SER A 529 -5.07 27.83 -10.80
C SER A 529 -4.35 28.01 -12.13
N LEU A 530 -4.49 27.06 -13.05
CA LEU A 530 -3.91 27.13 -14.38
C LEU A 530 -4.62 28.17 -15.27
N GLY A 531 -5.76 28.71 -14.82
CA GLY A 531 -6.53 29.71 -15.57
C GLY A 531 -7.12 29.15 -16.88
N ILE A 532 -7.43 27.86 -16.89
CA ILE A 532 -7.71 27.12 -18.11
C ILE A 532 -9.21 27.01 -18.35
N GLU A 533 -9.57 26.93 -19.63
CA GLU A 533 -10.89 26.51 -20.10
C GLU A 533 -11.19 25.01 -19.86
N ALA A 534 -10.22 24.23 -19.37
CA ALA A 534 -10.44 22.83 -19.01
C ALA A 534 -11.27 22.72 -17.74
N VAL A 535 -12.37 21.99 -17.81
CA VAL A 535 -13.25 21.75 -16.68
C VAL A 535 -12.93 20.41 -16.03
N TYR A 536 -12.62 20.44 -14.73
CA TYR A 536 -12.44 19.23 -13.94
C TYR A 536 -13.79 18.65 -13.52
N LYS A 537 -14.05 17.38 -13.86
CA LYS A 537 -15.27 16.64 -13.55
C LYS A 537 -14.95 15.43 -12.67
N ALA A 538 -15.38 15.49 -11.42
CA ALA A 538 -15.17 14.42 -10.43
C ALA A 538 -16.18 14.53 -9.29
N PRO A 539 -16.68 13.43 -8.77
CA PRO A 539 -16.56 12.07 -9.31
C PRO A 539 -17.55 11.82 -10.45
N ILE A 540 -17.23 10.88 -11.34
CA ILE A 540 -18.08 10.44 -12.46
C ILE A 540 -18.20 8.91 -12.40
N SER A 541 -19.42 8.37 -12.45
CA SER A 541 -19.64 6.91 -12.41
C SER A 541 -19.63 6.25 -13.79
N GLU A 542 -20.11 6.96 -14.80
CA GLU A 542 -20.25 6.42 -16.16
C GLU A 542 -20.18 7.52 -17.23
N PHE A 543 -19.90 7.14 -18.47
CA PHE A 543 -19.74 8.05 -19.58
C PHE A 543 -21.01 8.86 -19.88
N SER A 544 -22.19 8.24 -19.77
CA SER A 544 -23.48 8.91 -19.97
C SER A 544 -23.69 10.09 -19.00
N THR A 545 -23.34 9.92 -17.74
CA THR A 545 -23.38 10.96 -16.71
C THR A 545 -22.38 12.08 -17.00
N PHE A 546 -21.16 11.73 -17.44
CA PHE A 546 -20.18 12.71 -17.88
C PHE A 546 -20.73 13.58 -18.99
N MET A 547 -21.31 12.97 -20.04
CA MET A 547 -21.87 13.69 -21.17
C MET A 547 -23.00 14.64 -20.75
N ALA A 548 -23.91 14.16 -19.88
CA ALA A 548 -24.98 15.01 -19.35
C ALA A 548 -24.48 16.22 -18.53
N GLN A 549 -23.39 16.06 -17.80
CA GLN A 549 -22.76 17.15 -17.02
C GLN A 549 -21.89 18.07 -17.90
N ALA A 550 -21.43 17.60 -19.04
CA ALA A 550 -20.60 18.35 -19.97
C ALA A 550 -21.45 19.22 -20.94
N GLU A 551 -22.73 18.90 -21.13
CA GLU A 551 -23.70 19.72 -21.89
C GLU A 551 -24.17 20.96 -21.11
#